data_17f18aac973a65f909397621970f5a45
#
_entry.id   17f18aac973a65f909397621970f5a45
#
_cell.length_a   1.000
_cell.length_b   1.000
_cell.length_c   1.000
_cell.angle_alpha   90.00
_cell.angle_beta   90.00
_cell.angle_gamma   90.00
#
_symmetry.space_group_name_H-M   'P 1'
#
loop_
_entity.id
_entity.type
_entity.pdbx_description
1 polymer ?
#
loop_
_entity_poly.entity_id
_entity_poly.type
_entity_poly.pdbx_seq_one_letter_code
_entity_poly.pdbx_strand_id
1 'polypeptide(L)'
;LPYVGAMIGAWAGGLIAQNRLSSGWSVDKTRKMTITLGCFIMVPCFFLLKAPGSATNAVFIMAVLLFGFQVAIGNVQTIPSDLFSGKIVGTLSGFAGMAAKLAAAGLTLLVTFITTGGNYTPAFLIGGSLAVIALLSIWFLCPKIEPLQAKK
;
A
#
# COMPACT_ATOMS: atom_id res chain seq x y z
N LEU A 1 -19.67 0.61 2.20
CA LEU A 1 -18.97 0.08 3.38
C LEU A 1 -17.46 -0.11 3.17
N PRO A 2 -16.94 -0.70 2.06
CA PRO A 2 -15.50 -0.91 1.87
C PRO A 2 -14.67 0.39 1.98
N TYR A 3 -15.13 1.49 1.44
CA TYR A 3 -14.44 2.80 1.52
C TYR A 3 -14.38 3.39 2.92
N VAL A 4 -15.29 3.01 3.83
CA VAL A 4 -15.20 3.39 5.25
C VAL A 4 -13.96 2.73 5.88
N GLY A 5 -13.71 1.46 5.55
CA GLY A 5 -12.47 0.78 5.94
C GLY A 5 -11.22 1.51 5.44
N ALA A 6 -11.23 1.95 4.19
CA ALA A 6 -10.14 2.76 3.62
C ALA A 6 -9.91 4.06 4.38
N MET A 7 -10.97 4.81 4.69
CA MET A 7 -10.90 6.07 5.44
C MET A 7 -10.28 5.86 6.83
N ILE A 8 -10.79 4.87 7.56
CA ILE A 8 -10.27 4.54 8.90
C ILE A 8 -8.82 4.08 8.81
N GLY A 9 -8.46 3.28 7.79
CA GLY A 9 -7.10 2.83 7.53
C GLY A 9 -6.12 3.97 7.27
N ALA A 10 -6.53 4.98 6.51
CA ALA A 10 -5.71 6.17 6.26
C ALA A 10 -5.41 6.93 7.56
N TRP A 11 -6.41 7.13 8.41
CA TRP A 11 -6.23 7.79 9.72
C TRP A 11 -5.37 6.93 10.66
N ALA A 12 -5.67 5.64 10.77
CA ALA A 12 -4.91 4.72 11.63
C ALA A 12 -3.43 4.66 11.21
N GLY A 13 -3.14 4.55 9.92
CA GLY A 13 -1.77 4.54 9.40
C GLY A 13 -1.00 5.82 9.72
N GLY A 14 -1.66 6.98 9.59
CA GLY A 14 -1.09 8.27 9.97
C GLY A 14 -0.82 8.38 11.47
N LEU A 15 -1.80 8.04 12.30
CA LEU A 15 -1.68 8.09 13.76
C LEU A 15 -0.60 7.13 14.29
N ILE A 16 -0.54 5.90 13.76
CA ILE A 16 0.49 4.93 14.14
C ILE A 16 1.88 5.49 13.81
N ALA A 17 2.07 6.02 12.59
CA ALA A 17 3.34 6.58 12.18
C ALA A 17 3.73 7.80 13.04
N GLN A 18 2.80 8.72 13.29
CA GLN A 18 3.02 9.90 14.14
C GLN A 18 3.40 9.50 15.57
N ASN A 19 2.67 8.59 16.19
CA ASN A 19 2.96 8.12 17.56
C ASN A 19 4.34 7.46 17.67
N ARG A 20 4.77 6.72 16.67
CA ARG A 20 6.10 6.09 16.66
C ARG A 20 7.21 7.12 16.48
N LEU A 21 7.03 8.08 15.59
CA LEU A 21 7.97 9.18 15.39
C LEU A 21 8.10 10.04 16.66
N SER A 22 6.99 10.40 17.30
CA SER A 22 7.01 11.16 18.56
C SER A 22 7.62 10.39 19.74
N SER A 23 7.60 9.05 19.67
CA SER A 23 8.27 8.15 20.63
C SER A 23 9.78 7.97 20.34
N GLY A 24 10.36 8.74 19.41
CA GLY A 24 11.80 8.70 19.11
C GLY A 24 12.23 7.60 18.15
N TRP A 25 11.30 6.94 17.45
CA TRP A 25 11.66 5.97 16.42
C TRP A 25 12.21 6.68 15.19
N SER A 26 13.18 6.05 14.50
CA SER A 26 13.67 6.55 13.22
C SER A 26 12.56 6.50 12.15
N VAL A 27 12.65 7.41 11.17
CA VAL A 27 11.72 7.48 10.04
C VAL A 27 11.71 6.14 9.30
N ASP A 28 12.88 5.60 8.99
CA ASP A 28 13.03 4.29 8.30
C ASP A 28 12.26 3.18 9.01
N LYS A 29 12.50 3.01 10.32
CA LYS A 29 11.86 1.95 11.11
C LYS A 29 10.34 2.14 11.17
N THR A 30 9.89 3.38 11.34
CA THR A 30 8.46 3.71 11.43
C THR A 30 7.75 3.42 10.11
N ARG A 31 8.31 3.86 8.97
CA ARG A 31 7.70 3.64 7.66
C ARG A 31 7.65 2.15 7.30
N LYS A 32 8.77 1.45 7.43
CA LYS A 32 8.82 0.01 7.16
C LYS A 32 7.85 -0.78 8.03
N MET A 33 7.79 -0.48 9.33
CA MET A 33 6.86 -1.16 10.25
C MET A 33 5.40 -0.92 9.85
N THR A 34 5.02 0.33 9.57
CA THR A 34 3.62 0.66 9.26
C THR A 34 3.20 0.07 7.91
N ILE A 35 4.09 0.10 6.91
CA ILE A 35 3.83 -0.54 5.61
C ILE A 35 3.70 -2.07 5.77
N THR A 36 4.60 -2.69 6.55
CA THR A 36 4.54 -4.13 6.82
C THR A 36 3.23 -4.51 7.52
N LEU A 37 2.80 -3.72 8.51
CA LEU A 37 1.53 -3.91 9.20
C LEU A 37 0.35 -3.86 8.22
N GLY A 38 0.30 -2.86 7.35
CA GLY A 38 -0.75 -2.74 6.32
C GLY A 38 -0.77 -3.92 5.36
N CYS A 39 0.39 -4.37 4.89
CA CYS A 39 0.51 -5.55 4.03
C CYS A 39 0.09 -6.83 4.76
N PHE A 40 0.47 -6.98 6.03
CA PHE A 40 0.10 -8.15 6.84
C PHE A 40 -1.42 -8.26 7.05
N ILE A 41 -2.12 -7.14 7.14
CA ILE A 41 -3.60 -7.10 7.20
C ILE A 41 -4.21 -7.39 5.83
N MET A 42 -3.65 -6.80 4.76
CA MET A 42 -4.22 -6.86 3.42
C MET A 42 -4.03 -8.22 2.74
N VAL A 43 -2.84 -8.83 2.84
CA VAL A 43 -2.50 -10.05 2.09
C VAL A 43 -3.44 -11.23 2.40
N PRO A 44 -3.77 -11.55 3.67
CA PRO A 44 -4.72 -12.63 3.96
C PRO A 44 -6.11 -12.38 3.35
N CYS A 45 -6.56 -11.12 3.26
CA CYS A 45 -7.86 -10.79 2.71
C CYS A 45 -7.98 -11.16 1.22
N PHE A 46 -6.89 -11.08 0.45
CA PHE A 46 -6.89 -11.55 -0.95
C PHE A 46 -7.18 -13.05 -1.05
N PHE A 47 -6.67 -13.85 -0.12
CA PHE A 47 -6.94 -15.28 -0.10
C PHE A 47 -8.36 -15.60 0.37
N LEU A 48 -8.88 -14.87 1.36
CA LEU A 48 -10.25 -15.05 1.85
C LEU A 48 -11.31 -14.66 0.80
N LEU A 49 -11.02 -13.68 -0.06
CA LEU A 49 -11.93 -13.26 -1.15
C LEU A 49 -12.09 -14.31 -2.25
N LYS A 50 -11.27 -15.36 -2.29
CA LYS A 50 -11.44 -16.48 -3.25
C LYS A 50 -12.71 -17.29 -2.97
N ALA A 51 -13.14 -17.40 -1.71
CA ALA A 51 -14.34 -18.10 -1.29
C ALA A 51 -14.98 -17.38 -0.08
N PRO A 52 -15.64 -16.25 -0.28
CA PRO A 52 -16.15 -15.43 0.83
C PRO A 52 -17.38 -16.02 1.53
N GLY A 53 -17.97 -17.07 0.99
CA GLY A 53 -19.17 -17.75 1.51
C GLY A 53 -20.47 -16.96 1.31
N SER A 54 -20.46 -15.64 1.48
CA SER A 54 -21.62 -14.76 1.26
C SER A 54 -21.23 -13.40 0.74
N ALA A 55 -22.17 -12.68 0.11
CA ALA A 55 -21.94 -11.31 -0.36
C ALA A 55 -21.59 -10.36 0.79
N THR A 56 -22.21 -10.52 1.95
CA THR A 56 -21.95 -9.70 3.14
C THR A 56 -20.52 -9.91 3.63
N ASN A 57 -20.05 -11.15 3.72
CA ASN A 57 -18.67 -11.47 4.09
C ASN A 57 -17.68 -10.89 3.09
N ALA A 58 -17.95 -10.95 1.79
CA ALA A 58 -17.12 -10.34 0.77
C ALA A 58 -16.94 -8.84 1.00
N VAL A 59 -18.03 -8.12 1.32
CA VAL A 59 -17.98 -6.68 1.61
C VAL A 59 -17.15 -6.38 2.86
N PHE A 60 -17.26 -7.17 3.92
CA PHE A 60 -16.44 -7.01 5.12
C PHE A 60 -14.97 -7.29 4.85
N ILE A 61 -14.64 -8.38 4.16
CA ILE A 61 -13.26 -8.71 3.79
C ILE A 61 -12.66 -7.59 2.92
N MET A 62 -13.43 -7.04 1.97
CA MET A 62 -13.00 -5.88 1.18
C MET A 62 -12.77 -4.64 2.04
N ALA A 63 -13.57 -4.38 3.07
CA ALA A 63 -13.37 -3.25 3.97
C ALA A 63 -12.04 -3.40 4.75
N VAL A 64 -11.75 -4.60 5.24
CA VAL A 64 -10.48 -4.90 5.95
C VAL A 64 -9.29 -4.84 4.99
N LEU A 65 -9.45 -5.33 3.76
CA LEU A 65 -8.42 -5.23 2.73
C LEU A 65 -8.07 -3.77 2.43
N LEU A 66 -9.08 -2.93 2.21
CA LEU A 66 -8.88 -1.51 1.91
C LEU A 66 -8.33 -0.74 3.13
N PHE A 67 -8.69 -1.14 4.35
CA PHE A 67 -8.08 -0.62 5.57
C PHE A 67 -6.57 -0.88 5.56
N GLY A 68 -6.14 -2.14 5.39
CA GLY A 68 -4.71 -2.51 5.33
C GLY A 68 -3.97 -1.82 4.19
N PHE A 69 -4.60 -1.74 3.01
CA PHE A 69 -4.06 -1.03 1.86
C PHE A 69 -3.77 0.45 2.17
N GLN A 70 -4.73 1.16 2.80
CA GLN A 70 -4.56 2.58 3.12
C GLN A 70 -3.52 2.81 4.22
N VAL A 71 -3.41 1.91 5.21
CA VAL A 71 -2.33 1.94 6.20
C VAL A 71 -0.96 1.86 5.51
N ALA A 72 -0.80 0.99 4.52
CA ALA A 72 0.45 0.82 3.79
C ALA A 72 0.71 1.99 2.84
N ILE A 73 -0.23 2.28 1.91
CA ILE A 73 -0.01 3.22 0.80
C ILE A 73 0.20 4.66 1.29
N GLY A 74 -0.50 5.07 2.35
CA GLY A 74 -0.30 6.39 2.95
C GLY A 74 1.14 6.60 3.40
N ASN A 75 1.77 5.58 3.97
CA ASN A 75 3.17 5.63 4.39
C ASN A 75 4.16 5.51 3.22
N VAL A 76 3.83 4.79 2.15
CA VAL A 76 4.63 4.76 0.91
C VAL A 76 4.68 6.13 0.26
N GLN A 77 3.54 6.84 0.20
CA GLN A 77 3.44 8.16 -0.44
C GLN A 77 4.22 9.25 0.31
N THR A 78 4.57 9.06 1.57
CA THR A 78 5.40 10.01 2.33
C THR A 78 6.89 9.80 2.13
N ILE A 79 7.34 8.66 1.59
CA ILE A 79 8.77 8.36 1.38
C ILE A 79 9.50 9.45 0.58
N PRO A 80 8.96 9.98 -0.54
CA PRO A 80 9.63 11.07 -1.27
C PRO A 80 9.89 12.31 -0.41
N SER A 81 8.96 12.69 0.46
CA SER A 81 9.13 13.83 1.37
C SER A 81 10.06 13.54 2.54
N ASP A 82 10.25 12.28 2.92
CA ASP A 82 11.20 11.88 3.94
C ASP A 82 12.65 11.83 3.41
N LEU A 83 12.82 11.56 2.10
CA LEU A 83 14.13 11.45 1.44
C LEU A 83 14.64 12.78 0.88
N PHE A 84 13.74 13.60 0.36
CA PHE A 84 14.08 14.83 -0.37
C PHE A 84 13.39 16.04 0.26
N SER A 85 13.95 17.23 0.00
CA SER A 85 13.38 18.50 0.45
C SER A 85 13.06 19.44 -0.72
N GLY A 86 12.13 20.37 -0.51
CA GLY A 86 11.84 21.46 -1.44
C GLY A 86 11.17 21.03 -2.74
N LYS A 87 11.55 21.67 -3.86
CA LYS A 87 10.89 21.54 -5.18
C LYS A 87 11.00 20.12 -5.79
N ILE A 88 12.01 19.36 -5.43
CA ILE A 88 12.29 18.03 -5.97
C ILE A 88 11.20 17.03 -5.54
N VAL A 89 10.65 17.18 -4.33
CA VAL A 89 9.59 16.30 -3.80
C VAL A 89 8.37 16.25 -4.73
N GLY A 90 7.91 17.42 -5.17
CA GLY A 90 6.74 17.51 -6.07
C GLY A 90 6.96 16.79 -7.39
N THR A 91 8.14 16.99 -8.00
CA THR A 91 8.50 16.34 -9.27
C THR A 91 8.59 14.83 -9.12
N LEU A 92 9.29 14.33 -8.08
CA LEU A 92 9.42 12.90 -7.82
C LEU A 92 8.08 12.25 -7.50
N SER A 93 7.26 12.87 -6.66
CA SER A 93 5.92 12.38 -6.35
C SER A 93 5.02 12.36 -7.58
N GLY A 94 5.16 13.36 -8.47
CA GLY A 94 4.45 13.40 -9.74
C GLY A 94 4.83 12.24 -10.66
N PHE A 95 6.13 11.99 -10.85
CA PHE A 95 6.63 10.85 -11.65
C PHE A 95 6.19 9.51 -11.05
N ALA A 96 6.33 9.34 -9.74
CA ALA A 96 5.89 8.12 -9.05
C ALA A 96 4.38 7.91 -9.20
N GLY A 97 3.59 8.98 -9.05
CA GLY A 97 2.14 8.96 -9.25
C GLY A 97 1.75 8.59 -10.68
N MET A 98 2.43 9.16 -11.69
CA MET A 98 2.21 8.83 -13.09
C MET A 98 2.52 7.35 -13.38
N ALA A 99 3.68 6.86 -12.95
CA ALA A 99 4.06 5.46 -13.11
C ALA A 99 3.04 4.51 -12.43
N ALA A 100 2.60 4.84 -11.22
CA ALA A 100 1.59 4.08 -10.50
C ALA A 100 0.24 4.04 -11.24
N LYS A 101 -0.19 5.16 -11.84
CA LYS A 101 -1.45 5.21 -12.60
C LYS A 101 -1.37 4.43 -13.91
N LEU A 102 -0.23 4.49 -14.62
CA LEU A 102 -0.01 3.68 -15.82
C LEU A 102 0.00 2.18 -15.49
N ALA A 103 0.68 1.78 -14.42
CA ALA A 103 0.67 0.40 -13.93
C ALA A 103 -0.73 -0.06 -13.54
N ALA A 104 -1.51 0.79 -12.85
CA ALA A 104 -2.90 0.49 -12.48
C ALA A 104 -3.80 0.32 -13.71
N ALA A 105 -3.65 1.17 -14.73
CA ALA A 105 -4.39 1.02 -15.99
C ALA A 105 -4.04 -0.30 -16.69
N GLY A 106 -2.76 -0.64 -16.80
CA GLY A 106 -2.32 -1.93 -17.36
C GLY A 106 -2.85 -3.12 -16.56
N LEU A 107 -2.83 -3.06 -15.23
CA LEU A 107 -3.38 -4.10 -14.37
C LEU A 107 -4.90 -4.24 -14.55
N THR A 108 -5.62 -3.12 -14.69
CA THR A 108 -7.07 -3.14 -14.94
C THR A 108 -7.40 -3.87 -16.24
N LEU A 109 -6.68 -3.58 -17.32
CA LEU A 109 -6.82 -4.28 -18.58
C LEU A 109 -6.51 -5.78 -18.43
N LEU A 110 -5.40 -6.11 -17.79
CA LEU A 110 -5.03 -7.51 -17.55
C LEU A 110 -6.11 -8.25 -16.78
N VAL A 111 -6.61 -7.67 -15.68
CA VAL A 111 -7.69 -8.26 -14.87
C VAL A 111 -8.93 -8.47 -15.71
N THR A 112 -9.31 -7.52 -16.57
CA THR A 112 -10.46 -7.66 -17.47
C THR A 112 -10.32 -8.88 -18.39
N PHE A 113 -9.12 -9.11 -18.96
CA PHE A 113 -8.88 -10.28 -19.82
C PHE A 113 -8.91 -11.61 -19.09
N ILE A 114 -8.34 -11.67 -17.88
CA ILE A 114 -8.24 -12.95 -17.15
C ILE A 114 -9.50 -13.30 -16.35
N THR A 115 -10.42 -12.35 -16.11
CA THR A 115 -11.69 -12.59 -15.42
C THR A 115 -12.87 -12.86 -16.37
N THR A 116 -12.60 -13.05 -17.66
CA THR A 116 -13.61 -13.50 -18.63
C THR A 116 -14.23 -14.83 -18.16
N GLY A 117 -15.55 -14.85 -17.94
CA GLY A 117 -16.25 -16.03 -17.41
C GLY A 117 -16.64 -15.95 -15.94
N GLY A 118 -16.42 -14.80 -15.26
CA GLY A 118 -16.88 -14.58 -13.87
C GLY A 118 -15.96 -15.18 -12.79
N ASN A 119 -14.80 -15.74 -13.17
CA ASN A 119 -13.82 -16.24 -12.20
C ASN A 119 -12.82 -15.14 -11.80
N TYR A 120 -13.00 -14.54 -10.63
CA TYR A 120 -12.13 -13.50 -10.09
C TYR A 120 -10.93 -14.03 -9.30
N THR A 121 -10.83 -15.34 -9.10
CA THR A 121 -9.73 -15.97 -8.33
C THR A 121 -8.34 -15.58 -8.83
N PRO A 122 -8.04 -15.55 -10.15
CA PRO A 122 -6.74 -15.13 -10.65
C PRO A 122 -6.42 -13.67 -10.30
N ALA A 123 -7.41 -12.78 -10.36
CA ALA A 123 -7.22 -11.36 -10.01
C ALA A 123 -6.83 -11.18 -8.53
N PHE A 124 -7.46 -11.91 -7.62
CA PHE A 124 -7.10 -11.87 -6.20
C PHE A 124 -5.71 -12.45 -5.92
N LEU A 125 -5.31 -13.51 -6.64
CA LEU A 125 -3.97 -14.07 -6.54
C LEU A 125 -2.89 -13.08 -7.02
N ILE A 126 -3.14 -12.42 -8.15
CA ILE A 126 -2.23 -11.37 -8.67
C ILE A 126 -2.15 -10.21 -7.68
N GLY A 127 -3.28 -9.71 -7.17
CA GLY A 127 -3.29 -8.64 -6.17
C GLY A 127 -2.50 -8.99 -4.91
N GLY A 128 -2.69 -10.20 -4.38
CA GLY A 128 -1.96 -10.70 -3.21
C GLY A 128 -0.45 -10.83 -3.48
N SER A 129 -0.06 -11.37 -4.63
CA SER A 129 1.35 -11.52 -5.00
C SER A 129 2.04 -10.16 -5.21
N LEU A 130 1.37 -9.20 -5.85
CA LEU A 130 1.88 -7.83 -6.03
C LEU A 130 2.08 -7.12 -4.69
N ALA A 131 1.19 -7.33 -3.72
CA ALA A 131 1.35 -6.77 -2.38
C ALA A 131 2.60 -7.32 -1.66
N VAL A 132 2.87 -8.62 -1.78
CA VAL A 132 4.08 -9.25 -1.25
C VAL A 132 5.33 -8.73 -1.96
N ILE A 133 5.31 -8.65 -3.29
CA ILE A 133 6.43 -8.10 -4.08
C ILE A 133 6.71 -6.65 -3.69
N ALA A 134 5.67 -5.83 -3.51
CA ALA A 134 5.83 -4.44 -3.08
C ALA A 134 6.47 -4.35 -1.68
N LEU A 135 6.05 -5.20 -0.74
CA LEU A 135 6.64 -5.27 0.59
C LEU A 135 8.13 -5.65 0.54
N LEU A 136 8.46 -6.71 -0.20
CA LEU A 136 9.83 -7.15 -0.39
C LEU A 136 10.69 -6.06 -1.06
N SER A 137 10.15 -5.37 -2.07
CA SER A 137 10.82 -4.27 -2.74
C SER A 137 11.22 -3.15 -1.77
N ILE A 138 10.34 -2.77 -0.84
CA ILE A 138 10.66 -1.75 0.17
C ILE A 138 11.77 -2.21 1.11
N TRP A 139 11.77 -3.47 1.51
CA TRP A 139 12.79 -4.00 2.40
C TRP A 139 14.16 -4.15 1.72
N PHE A 140 14.20 -4.57 0.46
CA PHE A 140 15.45 -4.86 -0.27
C PHE A 140 15.99 -3.65 -1.05
N LEU A 141 15.11 -2.82 -1.67
CA LEU A 141 15.55 -1.70 -2.50
C LEU A 141 15.67 -0.39 -1.71
N CYS A 142 15.00 -0.26 -0.55
CA CYS A 142 15.12 0.91 0.31
C CYS A 142 15.83 0.53 1.62
N PRO A 143 17.16 0.34 1.64
CA PRO A 143 17.88 -0.11 2.83
C PRO A 143 17.77 0.90 3.98
N LYS A 144 17.73 2.21 3.68
CA LYS A 144 17.50 3.30 4.66
C LYS A 144 16.65 4.41 4.07
N ILE A 145 15.60 4.79 4.80
CA ILE A 145 14.75 5.95 4.51
C ILE A 145 15.25 7.09 5.44
N GLU A 146 16.25 7.83 4.99
CA GLU A 146 16.83 8.97 5.69
C GLU A 146 16.96 10.14 4.72
N PRO A 147 16.86 11.41 5.19
CA PRO A 147 17.03 12.57 4.33
C PRO A 147 18.36 12.52 3.59
N LEU A 148 18.31 12.56 2.27
CA LEU A 148 19.50 12.67 1.45
C LEU A 148 20.08 14.08 1.67
N GLN A 149 21.09 14.21 2.51
CA GLN A 149 21.83 15.45 2.65
C GLN A 149 22.50 15.74 1.30
N ALA A 150 22.12 16.88 0.69
CA ALA A 150 22.87 17.38 -0.45
C ALA A 150 24.34 17.53 0.01
N LYS A 151 25.24 16.70 -0.53
CA LYS A 151 26.67 16.94 -0.39
C LYS A 151 26.93 18.35 -0.94
N LYS A 152 27.30 19.29 -0.03
CA LYS A 152 27.83 20.59 -0.40
C LYS A 152 29.11 20.43 -1.21
#